data_365c8869e7549b0b1a1919921104abd3
#
_entry.id   365c8869e7549b0b1a1919921104abd3
#
_cell.length_a   1.000
_cell.length_b   1.000
_cell.length_c   1.000
_cell.angle_alpha   90.00
_cell.angle_beta   90.00
_cell.angle_gamma   90.00
#
_symmetry.space_group_name_H-M   'P 1'
#
loop_
_entity.id
_entity.type
_entity.pdbx_description
1 polymer ?
#
loop_
_entity_poly.entity_id
_entity_poly.type
_entity_poly.pdbx_seq_one_letter_code
_entity_poly.pdbx_strand_id
1 'polypeptide(L)'
;MSEKNTVVITSAKRTAIGSLGGSLKSVPGHELGASVISDVIKNSKLKNEEIDEVIMGQVLTGGAGQNPARQAAIKCGLPKEKPAYVVNQVCGSGLRSIASGFQSINSKDSKIVIAGGQESMSTSPHAVFIRNGKKLGNTELIDTMIKDGLWDAFNGYH
;
A
#
# COMPACT_ATOMS: atom_id res chain seq x y z
N MET A 1 23.94 14.24 -27.21
CA MET A 1 22.67 14.54 -26.50
C MET A 1 22.09 13.21 -26.12
N SER A 2 22.04 12.87 -24.82
CA SER A 2 21.42 11.60 -24.39
C SER A 2 19.92 11.71 -24.66
N GLU A 3 19.33 10.75 -25.37
CA GLU A 3 17.87 10.62 -25.47
C GLU A 3 17.31 10.65 -24.03
N LYS A 4 16.50 11.67 -23.73
CA LYS A 4 15.76 11.69 -22.47
C LYS A 4 14.76 10.54 -22.51
N ASN A 5 15.04 9.47 -21.79
CA ASN A 5 14.04 8.43 -21.59
C ASN A 5 12.79 9.09 -20.97
N THR A 6 11.69 9.07 -21.71
CA THR A 6 10.40 9.57 -21.21
C THR A 6 9.72 8.45 -20.44
N VAL A 7 9.54 8.64 -19.14
CA VAL A 7 8.71 7.73 -18.33
C VAL A 7 7.24 8.06 -18.59
N VAL A 8 6.44 7.05 -18.88
CA VAL A 8 5.02 7.18 -19.20
C VAL A 8 4.16 6.29 -18.31
N ILE A 9 2.91 6.67 -18.11
CA ILE A 9 1.89 5.85 -17.46
C ILE A 9 1.07 5.19 -18.57
N THR A 10 1.10 3.87 -18.62
CA THR A 10 0.43 3.08 -19.68
C THR A 10 -0.93 2.54 -19.27
N SER A 11 -1.18 2.41 -17.98
CA SER A 11 -2.45 1.92 -17.45
C SER A 11 -2.73 2.51 -16.07
N ALA A 12 -3.98 2.75 -15.76
CA ALA A 12 -4.43 3.20 -14.45
C ALA A 12 -5.78 2.56 -14.12
N LYS A 13 -5.93 2.10 -12.88
CA LYS A 13 -7.15 1.47 -12.36
C LYS A 13 -7.39 1.85 -10.91
N ARG A 14 -8.64 1.75 -10.52
CA ARG A 14 -9.08 2.01 -9.15
C ARG A 14 -10.27 1.12 -8.79
N THR A 15 -10.34 0.67 -7.54
CA THR A 15 -11.57 0.08 -6.98
C THR A 15 -12.62 1.16 -6.73
N ALA A 16 -13.84 0.75 -6.46
CA ALA A 16 -14.80 1.65 -5.80
C ALA A 16 -14.25 2.11 -4.43
N ILE A 17 -14.65 3.30 -4.00
CA ILE A 17 -14.38 3.81 -2.67
C ILE A 17 -15.53 3.38 -1.76
N GLY A 18 -15.26 2.53 -0.78
CA GLY A 18 -16.24 2.12 0.23
C GLY A 18 -16.35 3.13 1.36
N SER A 19 -17.52 3.18 1.99
CA SER A 19 -17.69 3.86 3.28
C SER A 19 -17.05 3.04 4.40
N LEU A 20 -16.62 3.71 5.47
CA LEU A 20 -16.18 3.04 6.69
C LEU A 20 -17.29 2.12 7.23
N GLY A 21 -16.95 0.86 7.49
CA GLY A 21 -17.92 -0.16 7.90
C GLY A 21 -18.92 -0.58 6.81
N GLY A 22 -18.76 -0.12 5.57
CA GLY A 22 -19.65 -0.40 4.44
C GLY A 22 -19.38 -1.74 3.75
N SER A 23 -19.75 -1.83 2.46
CA SER A 23 -19.71 -3.08 1.69
C SER A 23 -18.32 -3.70 1.55
N LEU A 24 -17.26 -2.90 1.63
CA LEU A 24 -15.86 -3.37 1.57
C LEU A 24 -15.21 -3.57 2.95
N LYS A 25 -15.97 -3.49 4.04
CA LYS A 25 -15.45 -3.49 5.43
C LYS A 25 -14.61 -4.72 5.80
N SER A 26 -14.86 -5.85 5.17
CA SER A 26 -14.15 -7.11 5.44
C SER A 26 -13.00 -7.39 4.47
N VAL A 27 -12.75 -6.49 3.52
CA VAL A 27 -11.71 -6.68 2.50
C VAL A 27 -10.42 -5.98 2.95
N PRO A 28 -9.34 -6.73 3.21
CA PRO A 28 -8.06 -6.15 3.58
C PRO A 28 -7.47 -5.29 2.45
N GLY A 29 -6.67 -4.28 2.81
CA GLY A 29 -6.06 -3.37 1.85
C GLY A 29 -5.26 -4.08 0.75
N HIS A 30 -4.48 -5.11 1.09
CA HIS A 30 -3.70 -5.88 0.12
C HIS A 30 -4.56 -6.69 -0.88
N GLU A 31 -5.79 -7.03 -0.53
CA GLU A 31 -6.72 -7.68 -1.48
C GLU A 31 -7.28 -6.68 -2.48
N LEU A 32 -7.62 -5.48 -2.02
CA LEU A 32 -8.00 -4.38 -2.91
C LEU A 32 -6.85 -4.04 -3.86
N GLY A 33 -5.63 -3.95 -3.33
CA GLY A 33 -4.41 -3.73 -4.10
C GLY A 33 -4.19 -4.82 -5.15
N ALA A 34 -4.27 -6.08 -4.77
CA ALA A 34 -4.09 -7.22 -5.69
C ALA A 34 -5.10 -7.19 -6.85
N SER A 35 -6.37 -6.87 -6.56
CA SER A 35 -7.41 -6.74 -7.58
C SER A 35 -7.06 -5.68 -8.61
N VAL A 36 -6.60 -4.51 -8.16
CA VAL A 36 -6.21 -3.40 -9.06
C VAL A 36 -4.95 -3.72 -9.84
N ILE A 37 -3.93 -4.31 -9.20
CA ILE A 37 -2.68 -4.72 -9.84
C ILE A 37 -2.97 -5.73 -10.96
N SER A 38 -3.77 -6.76 -10.69
CA SER A 38 -4.19 -7.75 -11.69
C SER A 38 -4.83 -7.08 -12.92
N ASP A 39 -5.71 -6.13 -12.70
CA ASP A 39 -6.43 -5.47 -13.77
C ASP A 39 -5.54 -4.49 -14.57
N VAL A 40 -4.59 -3.82 -13.89
CA VAL A 40 -3.57 -2.98 -14.54
C VAL A 40 -2.67 -3.82 -15.46
N ILE A 41 -2.17 -4.96 -15.00
CA ILE A 41 -1.34 -5.86 -15.79
C ILE A 41 -2.11 -6.36 -17.02
N LYS A 42 -3.33 -6.85 -16.81
CA LYS A 42 -4.20 -7.33 -17.90
C LYS A 42 -4.45 -6.25 -18.95
N ASN A 43 -4.75 -5.02 -18.54
CA ASN A 43 -5.03 -3.92 -19.46
C ASN A 43 -3.78 -3.42 -20.19
N SER A 44 -2.62 -3.51 -19.58
CA SER A 44 -1.32 -3.19 -20.19
C SER A 44 -0.84 -4.24 -21.18
N LYS A 45 -1.49 -5.41 -21.23
CA LYS A 45 -1.08 -6.57 -22.02
C LYS A 45 0.33 -7.09 -21.69
N LEU A 46 0.79 -6.79 -20.47
CA LEU A 46 2.07 -7.26 -19.95
C LEU A 46 1.92 -8.64 -19.32
N LYS A 47 3.01 -9.36 -19.27
CA LYS A 47 3.13 -10.59 -18.47
C LYS A 47 3.63 -10.23 -17.08
N ASN A 48 3.29 -11.05 -16.09
CA ASN A 48 3.72 -10.84 -14.70
C ASN A 48 5.26 -10.80 -14.57
N GLU A 49 5.98 -11.56 -15.38
CA GLU A 49 7.44 -11.63 -15.41
C GLU A 49 8.10 -10.34 -15.89
N GLU A 50 7.38 -9.52 -16.67
CA GLU A 50 7.89 -8.27 -17.22
C GLU A 50 7.86 -7.12 -16.19
N ILE A 51 7.09 -7.28 -15.11
CA ILE A 51 7.07 -6.30 -14.03
C ILE A 51 8.35 -6.42 -13.20
N ASP A 52 9.05 -5.32 -13.02
CA ASP A 52 10.29 -5.30 -12.26
C ASP A 52 10.06 -5.06 -10.77
N GLU A 53 9.06 -4.24 -10.41
CA GLU A 53 8.86 -3.80 -9.03
C GLU A 53 7.41 -3.38 -8.77
N VAL A 54 6.96 -3.56 -7.52
CA VAL A 54 5.65 -3.07 -7.03
C VAL A 54 5.85 -2.14 -5.84
N ILE A 55 5.35 -0.92 -5.93
CA ILE A 55 5.42 0.08 -4.86
C ILE A 55 4.01 0.50 -4.48
N MET A 56 3.58 0.20 -3.26
CA MET A 56 2.23 0.54 -2.79
C MET A 56 2.29 1.51 -1.60
N GLY A 57 1.56 2.60 -1.71
CA GLY A 57 1.30 3.47 -0.57
C GLY A 57 0.28 2.83 0.36
N GLN A 58 0.58 2.78 1.65
CA GLN A 58 -0.36 2.35 2.69
C GLN A 58 0.05 2.95 4.03
N VAL A 59 -0.93 3.44 4.78
CA VAL A 59 -0.72 4.06 6.10
C VAL A 59 -0.90 3.03 7.21
N LEU A 60 -2.06 2.37 7.22
CA LEU A 60 -2.48 1.47 8.30
C LEU A 60 -2.00 0.04 8.01
N THR A 61 -0.82 -0.27 8.51
CA THR A 61 -0.19 -1.59 8.33
C THR A 61 -0.22 -2.46 9.57
N GLY A 62 -0.69 -1.93 10.69
CA GLY A 62 -0.83 -2.68 11.94
C GLY A 62 -1.74 -3.89 11.78
N GLY A 63 -1.27 -5.09 12.12
CA GLY A 63 -2.02 -6.33 11.97
C GLY A 63 -2.24 -6.82 10.53
N ALA A 64 -1.81 -6.07 9.51
CA ALA A 64 -1.98 -6.43 8.10
C ALA A 64 -1.02 -7.55 7.61
N GLY A 65 -0.13 -8.03 8.48
CA GLY A 65 0.89 -9.00 8.14
C GLY A 65 2.15 -8.36 7.55
N GLN A 66 3.09 -9.20 7.13
CA GLN A 66 4.34 -8.72 6.56
C GLN A 66 4.11 -8.07 5.20
N ASN A 67 4.60 -6.84 5.05
CA ASN A 67 4.67 -6.13 3.77
C ASN A 67 3.40 -6.28 2.89
N PRO A 68 2.35 -5.52 3.15
CA PRO A 68 1.09 -5.63 2.40
C PRO A 68 1.21 -5.42 0.89
N ALA A 69 2.21 -4.64 0.43
CA ALA A 69 2.50 -4.53 -1.01
C ALA A 69 2.99 -5.86 -1.59
N ARG A 70 3.83 -6.56 -0.83
CA ARG A 70 4.30 -7.90 -1.20
C ARG A 70 3.15 -8.90 -1.24
N GLN A 71 2.25 -8.86 -0.27
CA GLN A 71 1.06 -9.71 -0.25
C GLN A 71 0.19 -9.47 -1.48
N ALA A 72 -0.05 -8.21 -1.86
CA ALA A 72 -0.79 -7.86 -3.05
C ALA A 72 -0.10 -8.38 -4.33
N ALA A 73 1.21 -8.17 -4.45
CA ALA A 73 2.01 -8.62 -5.59
C ALA A 73 1.96 -10.15 -5.79
N ILE A 74 2.15 -10.91 -4.73
CA ILE A 74 2.07 -12.38 -4.79
C ILE A 74 0.65 -12.85 -5.08
N LYS A 75 -0.34 -12.22 -4.47
CA LYS A 75 -1.76 -12.60 -4.67
C LYS A 75 -2.22 -12.41 -6.12
N CYS A 76 -1.70 -11.41 -6.82
CA CYS A 76 -2.02 -11.22 -8.25
C CYS A 76 -1.12 -12.03 -9.19
N GLY A 77 -0.26 -12.91 -8.65
CA GLY A 77 0.52 -13.87 -9.42
C GLY A 77 1.88 -13.36 -9.93
N LEU A 78 2.41 -12.26 -9.37
CA LEU A 78 3.78 -11.85 -9.69
C LEU A 78 4.79 -12.90 -9.17
N PRO A 79 5.89 -13.12 -9.91
CA PRO A 79 6.97 -13.99 -9.46
C PRO A 79 7.54 -13.56 -8.10
N LYS A 80 7.87 -14.53 -7.27
CA LYS A 80 8.39 -14.29 -5.91
C LYS A 80 9.75 -13.55 -5.90
N GLU A 81 10.45 -13.54 -6.99
CA GLU A 81 11.75 -12.86 -7.17
C GLU A 81 11.58 -11.34 -7.33
N LYS A 82 10.37 -10.88 -7.70
CA LYS A 82 10.12 -9.46 -7.94
C LYS A 82 9.99 -8.71 -6.63
N PRO A 83 10.73 -7.62 -6.41
CA PRO A 83 10.63 -6.82 -5.20
C PRO A 83 9.29 -6.10 -5.10
N ALA A 84 8.82 -5.95 -3.86
CA ALA A 84 7.67 -5.14 -3.56
C ALA A 84 7.83 -4.51 -2.18
N TYR A 85 7.41 -3.26 -2.00
CA TYR A 85 7.46 -2.59 -0.71
C TYR A 85 6.33 -1.57 -0.51
N VAL A 86 6.08 -1.26 0.75
CA VAL A 86 5.12 -0.24 1.17
C VAL A 86 5.87 1.07 1.43
N VAL A 87 5.29 2.18 0.96
CA VAL A 87 5.71 3.52 1.33
C VAL A 87 4.60 4.20 2.15
N ASN A 88 5.00 4.88 3.23
CA ASN A 88 4.09 5.65 4.05
C ASN A 88 4.52 7.11 4.09
N GLN A 89 3.70 7.97 3.53
CA GLN A 89 3.74 9.43 3.61
C GLN A 89 2.34 9.94 3.95
N VAL A 90 1.69 9.28 4.89
CA VAL A 90 0.30 9.51 5.29
C VAL A 90 -0.61 9.54 4.05
N CYS A 91 -1.53 10.50 3.93
CA CYS A 91 -2.46 10.61 2.79
C CYS A 91 -1.76 10.76 1.42
N GLY A 92 -0.50 11.18 1.41
CA GLY A 92 0.34 11.31 0.20
C GLY A 92 0.98 10.02 -0.30
N SER A 93 0.81 8.89 0.40
CA SER A 93 1.54 7.64 0.13
C SER A 93 1.36 7.11 -1.28
N GLY A 94 0.13 7.13 -1.80
CA GLY A 94 -0.16 6.66 -3.16
C GLY A 94 0.55 7.50 -4.24
N LEU A 95 0.55 8.82 -4.08
CA LEU A 95 1.29 9.71 -4.99
C LEU A 95 2.81 9.54 -4.82
N ARG A 96 3.28 9.34 -3.58
CA ARG A 96 4.69 9.08 -3.30
C ARG A 96 5.18 7.80 -3.97
N SER A 97 4.37 6.76 -3.99
CA SER A 97 4.72 5.51 -4.68
C SER A 97 4.95 5.72 -6.18
N ILE A 98 4.10 6.55 -6.83
CA ILE A 98 4.25 6.91 -8.25
C ILE A 98 5.56 7.69 -8.47
N ALA A 99 5.86 8.66 -7.61
CA ALA A 99 7.12 9.40 -7.66
C ALA A 99 8.35 8.49 -7.48
N SER A 100 8.25 7.50 -6.59
CA SER A 100 9.32 6.51 -6.38
C SER A 100 9.49 5.60 -7.61
N GLY A 101 8.40 5.14 -8.23
CA GLY A 101 8.46 4.37 -9.47
C GLY A 101 9.09 5.17 -10.63
N PHE A 102 8.73 6.45 -10.76
CA PHE A 102 9.38 7.35 -11.72
C PHE A 102 10.89 7.45 -11.47
N GLN A 103 11.30 7.58 -10.21
CA GLN A 103 12.72 7.63 -9.83
C GLN A 103 13.45 6.32 -10.15
N SER A 104 12.85 5.17 -9.83
CA SER A 104 13.41 3.84 -10.10
C SER A 104 13.65 3.62 -11.61
N ILE A 105 12.73 4.06 -12.46
CA ILE A 105 12.88 3.97 -13.92
C ILE A 105 13.98 4.93 -14.42
N ASN A 106 14.04 6.16 -13.90
CA ASN A 106 15.07 7.12 -14.32
C ASN A 106 16.48 6.71 -13.88
N SER A 107 16.62 6.08 -12.71
CA SER A 107 17.91 5.53 -12.23
C SER A 107 18.31 4.25 -12.96
N LYS A 108 17.41 3.69 -13.78
CA LYS A 108 17.58 2.42 -14.50
C LYS A 108 17.62 1.17 -13.60
N ASP A 109 17.11 1.29 -12.38
CA ASP A 109 16.92 0.15 -11.49
C ASP A 109 15.77 -0.74 -11.96
N SER A 110 14.74 -0.12 -12.55
CA SER A 110 13.58 -0.80 -13.11
C SER A 110 13.23 -0.25 -14.49
N LYS A 111 12.52 -1.03 -15.29
CA LYS A 111 11.93 -0.61 -16.58
C LYS A 111 10.42 -0.47 -16.50
N ILE A 112 9.77 -1.39 -15.78
CA ILE A 112 8.32 -1.44 -15.62
C ILE A 112 8.00 -1.56 -14.14
N VAL A 113 7.33 -0.53 -13.61
CA VAL A 113 6.96 -0.44 -12.20
C VAL A 113 5.44 -0.35 -12.07
N ILE A 114 4.88 -1.11 -11.16
CA ILE A 114 3.51 -0.89 -10.69
C ILE A 114 3.58 -0.03 -9.43
N ALA A 115 2.97 1.13 -9.49
CA ALA A 115 2.94 2.08 -8.38
C ALA A 115 1.50 2.55 -8.11
N GLY A 116 1.13 2.61 -6.85
CA GLY A 116 -0.21 3.03 -6.45
C GLY A 116 -0.40 3.06 -4.95
N GLY A 117 -1.63 2.94 -4.50
CA GLY A 117 -1.96 2.88 -3.08
C GLY A 117 -3.05 1.85 -2.81
N GLN A 118 -3.09 1.40 -1.57
CA GLN A 118 -4.12 0.51 -1.04
C GLN A 118 -4.38 0.86 0.41
N GLU A 119 -5.62 0.80 0.85
CA GLU A 119 -5.98 1.06 2.24
C GLU A 119 -7.31 0.41 2.57
N SER A 120 -7.46 -0.07 3.77
CA SER A 120 -8.75 -0.51 4.31
C SER A 120 -8.86 -0.06 5.77
N MET A 121 -9.41 1.12 5.97
CA MET A 121 -9.58 1.69 7.31
C MET A 121 -10.51 0.83 8.17
N SER A 122 -11.48 0.18 7.56
CA SER A 122 -12.43 -0.70 8.25
C SER A 122 -11.79 -1.97 8.84
N THR A 123 -10.61 -2.37 8.36
CA THR A 123 -9.87 -3.52 8.88
C THR A 123 -8.76 -3.14 9.85
N SER A 124 -8.63 -1.86 10.18
CA SER A 124 -7.64 -1.37 11.13
C SER A 124 -7.91 -1.90 12.53
N PRO A 125 -6.93 -2.52 13.21
CA PRO A 125 -7.15 -3.09 14.53
C PRO A 125 -7.12 -2.02 15.63
N HIS A 126 -7.61 -2.41 16.80
CA HIS A 126 -7.26 -1.71 18.04
C HIS A 126 -6.01 -2.38 18.64
N ALA A 127 -5.10 -1.57 19.13
CA ALA A 127 -3.84 -2.02 19.70
C ALA A 127 -3.83 -1.87 21.24
N VAL A 128 -3.07 -2.74 21.88
CA VAL A 128 -2.82 -2.69 23.33
C VAL A 128 -1.33 -2.91 23.59
N PHE A 129 -0.73 -2.09 24.46
CA PHE A 129 0.67 -2.19 24.83
C PHE A 129 0.83 -3.06 26.08
N ILE A 130 0.88 -4.37 25.91
CA ILE A 130 0.98 -5.34 27.01
C ILE A 130 2.23 -6.24 26.95
N ARG A 131 3.16 -5.99 26.04
CA ARG A 131 4.37 -6.83 25.89
C ARG A 131 5.23 -6.88 27.17
N ASN A 132 5.24 -5.82 27.95
CA ASN A 132 5.93 -5.76 29.24
C ASN A 132 5.09 -6.29 30.42
N GLY A 133 3.92 -6.87 30.14
CA GLY A 133 2.98 -7.33 31.14
C GLY A 133 2.19 -6.19 31.79
N LYS A 134 1.12 -6.54 32.47
CA LYS A 134 0.32 -5.63 33.29
C LYS A 134 -0.13 -6.37 34.53
N LYS A 135 0.36 -5.94 35.70
CA LYS A 135 0.10 -6.62 36.98
C LYS A 135 -1.26 -6.32 37.58
N LEU A 136 -1.81 -5.11 37.36
CA LEU A 136 -3.06 -4.65 37.99
C LEU A 136 -3.70 -3.49 37.22
N GLY A 137 -5.01 -3.34 37.32
CA GLY A 137 -5.79 -2.22 36.77
C GLY A 137 -6.26 -2.43 35.31
N ASN A 138 -6.97 -1.44 34.77
CA ASN A 138 -7.54 -1.46 33.43
C ASN A 138 -6.49 -1.28 32.33
N THR A 139 -6.82 -1.71 31.13
CA THR A 139 -6.00 -1.50 29.92
C THR A 139 -6.84 -0.82 28.87
N GLU A 140 -6.29 0.19 28.25
CA GLU A 140 -6.91 0.92 27.15
C GLU A 140 -6.61 0.21 25.83
N LEU A 141 -7.60 0.13 24.96
CA LEU A 141 -7.46 -0.25 23.56
C LEU A 141 -7.36 1.03 22.72
N ILE A 142 -6.30 1.14 21.94
CA ILE A 142 -6.01 2.30 21.10
C ILE A 142 -6.50 2.03 19.69
N ASP A 143 -7.40 2.87 19.16
CA ASP A 143 -7.81 2.82 17.76
C ASP A 143 -6.63 3.24 16.87
N THR A 144 -6.06 2.27 16.15
CA THR A 144 -4.90 2.53 15.28
C THR A 144 -5.26 3.33 14.03
N MET A 145 -6.51 3.29 13.58
CA MET A 145 -6.97 4.14 12.49
C MET A 145 -6.85 5.62 12.86
N ILE A 146 -7.29 5.98 14.07
CA ILE A 146 -7.15 7.35 14.57
C ILE A 146 -5.69 7.66 14.87
N LYS A 147 -5.04 6.83 15.69
CA LYS A 147 -3.70 7.09 16.21
C LYS A 147 -2.64 7.22 15.13
N ASP A 148 -2.67 6.33 14.13
CA ASP A 148 -1.61 6.23 13.11
C ASP A 148 -1.97 6.93 11.79
N GLY A 149 -3.26 7.15 11.53
CA GLY A 149 -3.73 7.71 10.27
C GLY A 149 -4.35 9.09 10.33
N LEU A 150 -4.98 9.48 11.42
CA LEU A 150 -5.79 10.70 11.49
C LEU A 150 -5.31 11.72 12.53
N TRP A 151 -4.65 11.27 13.59
CA TRP A 151 -4.20 12.12 14.68
C TRP A 151 -2.92 12.85 14.34
N ASP A 152 -2.92 14.19 14.41
CA ASP A 152 -1.70 14.97 14.31
C ASP A 152 -0.83 14.76 15.56
N ALA A 153 0.29 14.07 15.38
CA ALA A 153 1.20 13.71 16.46
C ALA A 153 1.93 14.91 17.08
N PHE A 154 1.96 16.05 16.38
CA PHE A 154 2.69 17.25 16.79
C PHE A 154 1.78 18.24 17.49
N ASN A 155 0.59 18.47 16.96
CA ASN A 155 -0.34 19.49 17.44
C ASN A 155 -1.45 18.93 18.35
N GLY A 156 -1.69 17.62 18.37
CA GLY A 156 -2.61 16.97 19.28
C GLY A 156 -4.10 17.08 18.90
N TYR A 157 -4.40 17.19 17.61
CA TYR A 157 -5.78 17.17 17.06
C TYR A 157 -5.83 16.39 15.74
N HIS A 158 -7.01 16.26 15.13
CA HIS A 158 -7.19 15.69 13.78
C HIS A 158 -8.19 16.50 12.95
#